data_30c7c76bfd79b25a940a899461c6d08f
#
_entry.id   30c7c76bfd79b25a940a899461c6d08f
#
_cell.length_a   1.000
_cell.length_b   1.000
_cell.length_c   1.000
_cell.angle_alpha   90.00
_cell.angle_beta   90.00
_cell.angle_gamma   90.00
#
_symmetry.space_group_name_H-M   'P 1'
#
loop_
_entity.id
_entity.type
_entity.pdbx_description
1 polymer ?
#
loop_
_entity_poly.entity_id
_entity_poly.type
_entity_poly.pdbx_seq_one_letter_code
_entity_poly.pdbx_strand_id
1 'polypeptide(L)'
;MNNDLMFLKKIMEKSGYRFTTGRRTILETILDSKTHLNVKEIYEKVKEKHVGSATVYRALRVFNELGIVKEININGISYYEMEIFSKKPLHMHFKCCNCNSIIDIDSQSLNFDYLKLNKKVEAENDLEIYDLNIMFIGLCSKCREELKCQGQQSLEE
;
A
#
# COMPACT_ATOMS: atom_id res chain seq x y z
N MET A 1 -3.19 -0.78 -24.93
CA MET A 1 -2.39 -0.46 -23.73
C MET A 1 -3.19 0.55 -22.94
N ASN A 2 -3.45 0.31 -21.67
CA ASN A 2 -4.23 1.20 -20.80
C ASN A 2 -3.56 2.59 -20.77
N ASN A 3 -4.34 3.68 -20.76
CA ASN A 3 -3.83 5.06 -20.70
C ASN A 3 -2.86 5.28 -19.54
N ASP A 4 -3.12 4.63 -18.40
CA ASP A 4 -2.29 4.71 -17.22
C ASP A 4 -0.89 4.16 -17.47
N LEU A 5 -0.78 3.00 -18.12
CA LEU A 5 0.52 2.40 -18.47
C LEU A 5 1.31 3.25 -19.49
N MET A 6 0.62 3.94 -20.40
CA MET A 6 1.29 4.87 -21.30
C MET A 6 1.85 6.08 -20.57
N PHE A 7 1.12 6.58 -19.59
CA PHE A 7 1.56 7.67 -18.74
C PHE A 7 2.76 7.27 -17.88
N LEU A 8 2.70 6.11 -17.22
CA LEU A 8 3.80 5.55 -16.42
C LEU A 8 5.06 5.30 -17.27
N LYS A 9 4.89 4.79 -18.49
CA LYS A 9 5.98 4.65 -19.46
C LYS A 9 6.68 5.99 -19.72
N LYS A 10 5.92 7.05 -19.98
CA LYS A 10 6.47 8.39 -20.25
C LYS A 10 7.26 8.93 -19.04
N ILE A 11 6.76 8.75 -17.82
CA ILE A 11 7.46 9.16 -16.60
C ILE A 11 8.80 8.43 -16.50
N MET A 12 8.80 7.11 -16.64
CA MET A 12 10.01 6.31 -16.54
C MET A 12 11.06 6.68 -17.59
N GLU A 13 10.63 6.80 -18.86
CA GLU A 13 11.53 7.14 -19.97
C GLU A 13 12.10 8.56 -19.83
N LYS A 14 11.28 9.53 -19.39
CA LYS A 14 11.72 10.91 -19.12
C LYS A 14 12.75 10.97 -17.99
N SER A 15 12.67 10.05 -17.03
CA SER A 15 13.61 9.92 -15.91
C SER A 15 14.81 9.01 -16.23
N GLY A 16 15.00 8.61 -17.49
CA GLY A 16 16.14 7.81 -17.93
C GLY A 16 16.00 6.30 -17.69
N TYR A 17 14.84 5.81 -17.27
CA TYR A 17 14.61 4.40 -17.04
C TYR A 17 13.92 3.71 -18.24
N ARG A 18 14.43 2.52 -18.60
CA ARG A 18 13.80 1.72 -19.67
C ARG A 18 12.50 1.09 -19.17
N PHE A 19 11.43 1.21 -19.95
CA PHE A 19 10.15 0.53 -19.71
C PHE A 19 10.17 -0.88 -20.29
N THR A 20 10.75 -1.84 -19.53
CA THR A 20 10.88 -3.24 -19.94
C THR A 20 9.59 -4.03 -19.73
N THR A 21 9.46 -5.19 -20.38
CA THR A 21 8.33 -6.11 -20.19
C THR A 21 8.14 -6.49 -18.72
N GLY A 22 9.23 -6.80 -18.00
CA GLY A 22 9.14 -7.15 -16.58
C GLY A 22 8.62 -6.00 -15.72
N ARG A 23 9.07 -4.77 -15.94
CA ARG A 23 8.57 -3.58 -15.24
C ARG A 23 7.09 -3.33 -15.55
N ARG A 24 6.72 -3.46 -16.81
CA ARG A 24 5.32 -3.35 -17.24
C ARG A 24 4.44 -4.36 -16.51
N THR A 25 4.84 -5.63 -16.50
CA THR A 25 4.09 -6.73 -15.85
C THR A 25 3.89 -6.46 -14.36
N ILE A 26 4.92 -5.95 -13.67
CA ILE A 26 4.85 -5.62 -12.25
C ILE A 26 3.88 -4.45 -12.02
N LEU A 27 3.95 -3.38 -12.83
CA LEU A 27 3.02 -2.25 -12.73
C LEU A 27 1.57 -2.66 -12.99
N GLU A 28 1.31 -3.47 -14.02
CA GLU A 28 -0.02 -4.04 -14.29
C GLU A 28 -0.54 -4.80 -13.07
N THR A 29 0.31 -5.61 -12.43
CA THR A 29 -0.07 -6.39 -11.25
C THR A 29 -0.44 -5.51 -10.06
N ILE A 30 0.26 -4.40 -9.84
CA ILE A 30 -0.05 -3.45 -8.75
C ILE A 30 -1.31 -2.65 -9.09
N LEU A 31 -1.46 -2.19 -10.34
CA LEU A 31 -2.64 -1.45 -10.81
C LEU A 31 -3.93 -2.25 -10.69
N ASP A 32 -3.87 -3.54 -11.01
CA ASP A 32 -5.03 -4.43 -10.97
C ASP A 32 -5.36 -4.91 -9.54
N SER A 33 -4.47 -4.64 -8.58
CA SER A 33 -4.69 -5.05 -7.19
C SER A 33 -5.62 -4.07 -6.48
N LYS A 34 -6.60 -4.64 -5.78
CA LYS A 34 -7.49 -3.89 -4.87
C LYS A 34 -6.92 -3.76 -3.46
N THR A 35 -5.76 -4.36 -3.22
CA THR A 35 -5.12 -4.41 -1.91
C THR A 35 -3.65 -4.06 -2.04
N HIS A 36 -3.05 -3.60 -0.94
CA HIS A 36 -1.61 -3.43 -0.85
C HIS A 36 -0.92 -4.79 -0.99
N LEU A 37 0.11 -4.85 -1.82
CA LEU A 37 0.89 -6.06 -2.05
C LEU A 37 2.29 -5.90 -1.49
N ASN A 38 2.79 -6.92 -0.79
CA ASN A 38 4.20 -7.02 -0.45
C ASN A 38 5.00 -7.64 -1.61
N VAL A 39 6.34 -7.57 -1.51
CA VAL A 39 7.24 -8.07 -2.57
C VAL A 39 6.98 -9.53 -2.92
N LYS A 40 6.73 -10.37 -1.89
CA LYS A 40 6.48 -11.80 -2.08
C LYS A 40 5.17 -12.03 -2.85
N GLU A 41 4.12 -11.32 -2.50
CA GLU A 41 2.82 -11.40 -3.17
C GLU A 41 2.90 -10.91 -4.62
N ILE A 42 3.64 -9.82 -4.87
CA ILE A 42 3.90 -9.34 -6.25
C ILE A 42 4.65 -10.42 -7.03
N TYR A 43 5.72 -10.97 -6.47
CA TYR A 43 6.51 -12.01 -7.12
C TYR A 43 5.66 -13.24 -7.46
N GLU A 44 4.86 -13.74 -6.52
CA GLU A 44 3.97 -14.89 -6.76
C GLU A 44 3.01 -14.67 -7.94
N LYS A 45 2.53 -13.44 -8.12
CA LYS A 45 1.63 -13.07 -9.24
C LYS A 45 2.35 -12.93 -10.60
N VAL A 46 3.65 -12.62 -10.61
CA VAL A 46 4.39 -12.35 -11.85
C VAL A 46 5.37 -13.46 -12.26
N LYS A 47 5.67 -14.43 -11.38
CA LYS A 47 6.66 -15.49 -11.63
C LYS A 47 6.36 -16.33 -12.88
N GLU A 48 5.09 -16.63 -13.15
CA GLU A 48 4.65 -17.38 -14.33
C GLU A 48 4.84 -16.60 -15.64
N LYS A 49 4.99 -15.28 -15.57
CA LYS A 49 5.32 -14.40 -16.70
C LYS A 49 6.84 -14.19 -16.84
N HIS A 50 7.63 -15.11 -16.28
CA HIS A 50 9.11 -15.13 -16.33
C HIS A 50 9.77 -13.88 -15.73
N VAL A 51 9.16 -13.27 -14.73
CA VAL A 51 9.74 -12.14 -13.97
C VAL A 51 10.39 -12.69 -12.70
N GLY A 52 11.73 -12.62 -12.64
CA GLY A 52 12.49 -13.08 -11.47
C GLY A 52 12.35 -12.14 -10.25
N SER A 53 12.52 -12.68 -9.05
CA SER A 53 12.41 -11.95 -7.78
C SER A 53 13.32 -10.70 -7.72
N ALA A 54 14.58 -10.83 -8.16
CA ALA A 54 15.51 -9.69 -8.22
C ALA A 54 15.02 -8.56 -9.14
N THR A 55 14.24 -8.91 -10.19
CA THR A 55 13.62 -7.91 -11.08
C THR A 55 12.49 -7.17 -10.36
N VAL A 56 11.70 -7.88 -9.53
CA VAL A 56 10.65 -7.26 -8.73
C VAL A 56 11.23 -6.23 -7.77
N TYR A 57 12.25 -6.61 -6.98
CA TYR A 57 12.92 -5.68 -6.05
C TYR A 57 13.47 -4.44 -6.75
N ARG A 58 14.21 -4.61 -7.85
CA ARG A 58 14.76 -3.49 -8.61
C ARG A 58 13.70 -2.60 -9.24
N ALA A 59 12.60 -3.20 -9.69
CA ALA A 59 11.50 -2.43 -10.27
C ALA A 59 10.79 -1.59 -9.21
N LEU A 60 10.44 -2.17 -8.06
CA LEU A 60 9.77 -1.49 -6.96
C LEU A 60 10.60 -0.32 -6.42
N ARG A 61 11.92 -0.51 -6.30
CA ARG A 61 12.83 0.59 -5.92
C ARG A 61 12.72 1.76 -6.89
N VAL A 62 12.81 1.50 -8.20
CA VAL A 62 12.69 2.55 -9.23
C VAL A 62 11.30 3.20 -9.20
N PHE A 63 10.24 2.43 -9.02
CA PHE A 63 8.88 2.96 -8.97
C PHE A 63 8.67 3.86 -7.75
N ASN A 64 9.24 3.49 -6.60
CA ASN A 64 9.19 4.30 -5.39
C ASN A 64 10.01 5.59 -5.55
N GLU A 65 11.23 5.52 -6.10
CA GLU A 65 12.08 6.68 -6.41
C GLU A 65 11.39 7.68 -7.35
N LEU A 66 10.53 7.20 -8.25
CA LEU A 66 9.77 8.02 -9.20
C LEU A 66 8.40 8.48 -8.68
N GLY A 67 8.02 8.13 -7.45
CA GLY A 67 6.69 8.41 -6.91
C GLY A 67 5.56 7.72 -7.67
N ILE A 68 5.85 6.64 -8.37
CA ILE A 68 4.85 5.82 -9.07
C ILE A 68 4.10 4.95 -8.07
N VAL A 69 4.83 4.36 -7.14
CA VAL A 69 4.29 3.59 -6.01
C VAL A 69 4.77 4.19 -4.70
N LYS A 70 3.96 4.05 -3.67
CA LYS A 70 4.33 4.35 -2.27
C LYS A 70 4.65 3.05 -1.56
N GLU A 71 5.76 3.06 -0.83
CA GLU A 71 6.13 1.98 0.08
C GLU A 71 5.62 2.28 1.48
N ILE A 72 4.91 1.33 2.08
CA ILE A 72 4.39 1.40 3.44
C ILE A 72 5.03 0.28 4.26
N ASN A 73 5.84 0.63 5.23
CA ASN A 73 6.45 -0.37 6.12
C ASN A 73 5.52 -0.69 7.29
N ILE A 74 5.19 -1.97 7.43
CA ILE A 74 4.30 -2.46 8.50
C ILE A 74 5.00 -3.62 9.19
N ASN A 75 5.47 -3.39 10.41
CA ASN A 75 6.18 -4.40 11.21
C ASN A 75 7.37 -5.04 10.47
N GLY A 76 8.15 -4.23 9.76
CA GLY A 76 9.32 -4.69 9.01
C GLY A 76 9.01 -5.33 7.65
N ILE A 77 7.75 -5.34 7.23
CA ILE A 77 7.34 -5.81 5.90
C ILE A 77 6.91 -4.60 5.08
N SER A 78 7.52 -4.44 3.90
CA SER A 78 7.16 -3.38 2.95
C SER A 78 6.01 -3.82 2.06
N TYR A 79 4.96 -3.02 2.05
CA TYR A 79 3.81 -3.12 1.16
C TYR A 79 3.84 -1.97 0.15
N TYR A 80 3.29 -2.18 -1.02
CA TYR A 80 3.32 -1.22 -2.13
C TYR A 80 1.91 -0.94 -2.64
N GLU A 81 1.62 0.33 -2.88
CA GLU A 81 0.40 0.82 -3.51
C GLU A 81 0.73 1.82 -4.63
N MET A 82 -0.22 2.04 -5.55
CA MET A 82 -0.07 3.07 -6.57
C MET A 82 -0.24 4.45 -5.96
N GLU A 83 0.80 5.29 -6.02
CA GLU A 83 0.73 6.65 -5.50
C GLU A 83 0.20 7.64 -6.55
N ILE A 84 0.74 7.57 -7.77
CA ILE A 84 0.50 8.56 -8.81
C ILE A 84 -0.96 8.65 -9.27
N PHE A 85 -1.75 7.59 -9.09
CA PHE A 85 -3.19 7.55 -9.37
C PHE A 85 -4.04 7.62 -8.11
N SER A 86 -3.42 7.71 -6.95
CA SER A 86 -4.10 7.92 -5.69
C SER A 86 -4.73 9.31 -5.71
N LYS A 87 -6.02 9.36 -6.04
CA LYS A 87 -6.83 10.58 -5.90
C LYS A 87 -7.18 10.88 -4.43
N LYS A 88 -6.66 10.08 -3.51
CA LYS A 88 -6.92 10.18 -2.08
C LYS A 88 -5.74 10.92 -1.43
N PRO A 89 -5.85 12.21 -1.18
CA PRO A 89 -4.75 13.01 -0.63
C PRO A 89 -4.34 12.56 0.77
N LEU A 90 -5.26 11.92 1.48
CA LEU A 90 -5.02 11.36 2.81
C LEU A 90 -5.95 10.17 2.99
N HIS A 91 -5.41 8.98 3.20
CA HIS A 91 -6.17 7.81 3.62
C HIS A 91 -5.42 7.08 4.74
N MET A 92 -6.19 6.43 5.58
CA MET A 92 -5.68 5.70 6.72
C MET A 92 -5.71 4.21 6.40
N HIS A 93 -4.80 3.48 6.99
CA HIS A 93 -4.73 2.03 6.83
C HIS A 93 -5.09 1.34 8.14
N PHE A 94 -5.74 0.19 8.04
CA PHE A 94 -5.95 -0.72 9.15
C PHE A 94 -5.32 -2.07 8.80
N LYS A 95 -4.47 -2.60 9.68
CA LYS A 95 -3.90 -3.94 9.57
C LYS A 95 -4.54 -4.87 10.58
N CYS A 96 -5.07 -5.99 10.09
CA CYS A 96 -5.50 -7.08 10.97
C CYS A 96 -4.30 -7.87 11.46
N CYS A 97 -4.12 -7.99 12.78
CA CYS A 97 -3.02 -8.75 13.38
C CYS A 97 -3.18 -10.27 13.24
N ASN A 98 -4.39 -10.77 12.94
CA ASN A 98 -4.65 -12.19 12.76
C ASN A 98 -4.47 -12.65 11.30
N CYS A 99 -5.20 -12.07 10.36
CA CYS A 99 -5.14 -12.49 8.95
C CYS A 99 -4.19 -11.64 8.10
N ASN A 100 -3.52 -10.64 8.68
CA ASN A 100 -2.62 -9.69 8.02
C ASN A 100 -3.24 -8.88 6.86
N SER A 101 -4.55 -8.89 6.69
CA SER A 101 -5.20 -8.05 5.69
C SER A 101 -5.01 -6.58 5.99
N ILE A 102 -4.79 -5.78 4.95
CA ILE A 102 -4.76 -4.32 5.02
C ILE A 102 -6.04 -3.80 4.42
N ILE A 103 -6.70 -2.91 5.15
CA ILE A 103 -7.98 -2.30 4.78
C ILE A 103 -7.76 -0.78 4.74
N ASP A 104 -8.12 -0.17 3.61
CA ASP A 104 -8.11 1.28 3.50
C ASP A 104 -9.34 1.86 4.20
N ILE A 105 -9.10 2.86 5.03
CA ILE A 105 -10.14 3.63 5.69
C ILE A 105 -10.25 4.96 4.93
N ASP A 106 -11.30 5.09 4.15
CA ASP A 106 -11.61 6.29 3.38
C ASP A 106 -12.83 6.98 4.00
N SER A 107 -12.57 7.95 4.87
CA SER A 107 -13.61 8.73 5.54
C SER A 107 -13.25 10.22 5.50
N GLN A 108 -14.08 11.01 4.81
CA GLN A 108 -13.86 12.46 4.70
C GLN A 108 -13.88 13.17 6.07
N SER A 109 -14.72 12.73 7.00
CA SER A 109 -14.78 13.30 8.34
C SER A 109 -13.49 13.03 9.12
N LEU A 110 -12.98 11.80 9.08
CA LEU A 110 -11.73 11.44 9.74
C LEU A 110 -10.53 12.15 9.10
N ASN A 111 -10.52 12.29 7.79
CA ASN A 111 -9.48 13.06 7.09
C ASN A 111 -9.44 14.52 7.55
N PHE A 112 -10.61 15.13 7.75
CA PHE A 112 -10.70 16.51 8.25
C PHE A 112 -10.19 16.66 9.68
N ASP A 113 -10.52 15.73 10.58
CA ASP A 113 -10.03 15.72 11.95
C ASP A 113 -8.51 15.52 12.01
N TYR A 114 -8.00 14.71 11.10
CA TYR A 114 -6.56 14.48 10.95
C TYR A 114 -5.80 15.72 10.49
N LEU A 115 -6.34 16.44 9.51
CA LEU A 115 -5.76 17.73 9.07
C LEU A 115 -5.73 18.77 10.19
N LYS A 116 -6.74 18.77 11.06
CA LYS A 116 -6.74 19.64 12.26
C LYS A 116 -5.64 19.22 13.24
N LEU A 117 -5.47 17.90 13.46
CA LEU A 117 -4.42 17.39 14.33
C LEU A 117 -3.04 17.75 13.81
N ASN A 118 -2.78 17.59 12.51
CA ASN A 118 -1.50 17.98 11.90
C ASN A 118 -1.19 19.45 12.13
N LYS A 119 -2.12 20.36 11.82
CA LYS A 119 -1.94 21.79 12.05
C LYS A 119 -1.64 22.12 13.51
N LYS A 120 -2.25 21.40 14.42
CA LYS A 120 -1.99 21.58 15.85
C LYS A 120 -0.59 21.12 16.24
N VAL A 121 -0.16 19.95 15.74
CA VAL A 121 1.19 19.41 15.97
C VAL A 121 2.25 20.36 15.40
N GLU A 122 2.05 20.88 14.19
CA GLU A 122 2.95 21.87 13.57
C GLU A 122 3.06 23.13 14.43
N ALA A 123 1.92 23.68 14.84
CA ALA A 123 1.88 24.95 15.60
C ALA A 123 2.45 24.82 17.02
N GLU A 124 2.25 23.68 17.69
CA GLU A 124 2.73 23.47 19.07
C GLU A 124 4.23 23.09 19.14
N ASN A 125 4.81 22.61 18.04
CA ASN A 125 6.17 22.08 18.04
C ASN A 125 7.12 22.78 17.05
N ASP A 126 6.65 23.82 16.36
CA ASP A 126 7.41 24.56 15.33
C ASP A 126 7.97 23.61 14.25
N LEU A 127 7.07 22.77 13.70
CA LEU A 127 7.40 21.75 12.70
C LEU A 127 6.65 22.04 11.39
N GLU A 128 7.16 21.47 10.29
CA GLU A 128 6.49 21.45 9.00
C GLU A 128 6.34 19.98 8.56
N ILE A 129 5.08 19.52 8.39
CA ILE A 129 4.77 18.11 8.09
C ILE A 129 4.55 17.95 6.58
N TYR A 130 5.45 17.22 5.91
CA TYR A 130 5.39 16.98 4.47
C TYR A 130 4.69 15.67 4.10
N ASP A 131 4.68 14.68 4.98
CA ASP A 131 4.03 13.37 4.75
C ASP A 131 3.48 12.82 6.06
N LEU A 132 2.44 12.01 5.93
CA LEU A 132 1.76 11.42 7.06
C LEU A 132 1.28 10.02 6.72
N ASN A 133 1.65 9.07 7.54
CA ASN A 133 1.18 7.68 7.43
C ASN A 133 0.46 7.27 8.71
N ILE A 134 -0.81 6.84 8.56
CA ILE A 134 -1.65 6.42 9.69
C ILE A 134 -1.97 4.95 9.53
N MET A 135 -1.53 4.16 10.49
CA MET A 135 -1.79 2.74 10.55
C MET A 135 -2.49 2.37 11.86
N PHE A 136 -3.71 1.87 11.76
CA PHE A 136 -4.38 1.20 12.87
C PHE A 136 -4.07 -0.30 12.85
N ILE A 137 -3.84 -0.88 14.02
CA ILE A 137 -3.56 -2.31 14.17
C ILE A 137 -4.63 -2.90 15.12
N GLY A 138 -5.25 -4.00 14.72
CA GLY A 138 -6.30 -4.66 15.51
C GLY A 138 -6.85 -5.90 14.82
N LEU A 139 -8.09 -6.26 15.08
CA LEU A 139 -8.79 -7.38 14.45
C LEU A 139 -9.85 -6.86 13.48
N CYS A 140 -9.86 -7.36 12.25
CA CYS A 140 -10.95 -7.08 11.31
C CYS A 140 -12.24 -7.76 11.80
N SER A 141 -13.40 -7.35 11.26
CA SER A 141 -14.71 -7.90 11.67
C SER A 141 -14.76 -9.41 11.58
N LYS A 142 -14.29 -9.98 10.48
CA LYS A 142 -14.25 -11.43 10.24
C LYS A 142 -13.43 -12.17 11.32
N CYS A 143 -12.20 -11.74 11.56
CA CYS A 143 -11.34 -12.39 12.57
C CYS A 143 -11.86 -12.21 13.99
N ARG A 144 -12.49 -11.07 14.28
CA ARG A 144 -13.11 -10.83 15.58
C ARG A 144 -14.29 -11.75 15.83
N GLU A 145 -15.09 -12.06 14.81
CA GLU A 145 -16.21 -13.00 14.90
C GLU A 145 -15.70 -14.45 15.07
N GLU A 146 -14.72 -14.87 14.26
CA GLU A 146 -14.11 -16.20 14.34
C GLU A 146 -13.52 -16.47 15.74
N LEU A 147 -12.81 -15.50 16.34
CA LEU A 147 -12.24 -15.65 17.68
C LEU A 147 -13.31 -15.68 18.79
N LYS A 148 -14.45 -14.98 18.61
CA LYS A 148 -15.58 -15.07 19.55
C LYS A 148 -16.22 -16.46 19.51
N CYS A 149 -16.38 -17.06 18.34
CA CYS A 149 -16.92 -18.42 18.20
C CYS A 149 -15.99 -19.47 18.84
N GLN A 150 -14.68 -19.31 18.74
CA GLN A 150 -13.71 -20.21 19.39
C GLN A 150 -13.71 -20.08 20.92
N GLY A 151 -13.92 -18.87 21.46
CA GLY A 151 -13.98 -18.61 22.88
C GLY A 151 -15.27 -19.13 23.56
N GLN A 152 -16.35 -19.32 22.82
CA GLN A 152 -17.61 -19.87 23.35
C GLN A 152 -17.60 -21.41 23.43
N GLN A 153 -16.84 -22.09 22.56
CA GLN A 153 -16.71 -23.54 22.59
C GLN A 153 -15.85 -24.07 23.75
N SER A 154 -14.98 -23.21 24.33
CA SER A 154 -14.13 -23.59 25.46
C SER A 154 -14.76 -23.37 26.85
N LEU A 155 -16.00 -22.94 26.92
CA LEU A 155 -16.76 -22.76 28.20
C LEU A 155 -17.88 -23.80 28.43
N GLU A 156 -18.05 -24.76 27.51
CA GLU A 156 -19.05 -25.81 27.57
C GLU A 156 -18.45 -27.22 27.82
N GLU A 157 -17.18 -27.33 28.18
CA GLU A 157 -16.52 -28.53 28.72
C GLU A 157 -16.24 -28.27 30.25
#